data_afa73eadd39b2abda92efd83b01383e6
#
_entry.id   afa73eadd39b2abda92efd83b01383e6
#
_cell.length_a   1.000
_cell.length_b   1.000
_cell.length_c   1.000
_cell.angle_alpha   90.00
_cell.angle_beta   90.00
_cell.angle_gamma   90.00
#
_symmetry.space_group_name_H-M   'P 1'
#
loop_
_entity.id
_entity.type
_entity.pdbx_description
1 polymer ?
#
loop_
_entity_poly.entity_id
_entity_poly.type
_entity_poly.pdbx_seq_one_letter_code
_entity_poly.pdbx_strand_id
1 'polypeptide(L)'
;MSTTTLKVGDAIELSKELEDNSINVTVTSPPYNKAKIGSSKNSLDKKYIPGVSTNGVFKKVEYDSFDDSLPEEEYQQKQIELLNIIHTKTVEGGSLFYNHKIRYNKGHSITPWEWLLKTNWHIREEIIWARGGAVEISGFRFIQNDERIYWLCKGPKHPRLPRACANLGSIWKFGADMKNDHPAPYPLLLPVRCIEAMLSTPGVVL
;
A
#
# COMPACT_ATOMS: atom_id res chain seq x y z
N MET A 1 -22.25 -4.54 -19.04
CA MET A 1 -21.02 -5.34 -19.12
C MET A 1 -19.92 -4.54 -18.47
N SER A 2 -19.06 -5.15 -17.64
CA SER A 2 -17.86 -4.52 -17.14
C SER A 2 -16.72 -4.71 -18.15
N THR A 3 -15.90 -3.69 -18.35
CA THR A 3 -14.72 -3.76 -19.20
C THR A 3 -13.47 -3.65 -18.30
N THR A 4 -12.48 -4.49 -18.55
CA THR A 4 -11.20 -4.44 -17.86
C THR A 4 -10.12 -4.11 -18.89
N THR A 5 -9.27 -3.13 -18.55
CA THR A 5 -8.09 -2.77 -19.35
C THR A 5 -6.85 -3.01 -18.51
N LEU A 6 -5.89 -3.74 -19.05
CA LEU A 6 -4.59 -3.98 -18.43
C LEU A 6 -3.51 -3.24 -19.23
N LYS A 7 -2.72 -2.42 -18.55
CA LYS A 7 -1.55 -1.73 -19.11
C LYS A 7 -0.32 -2.09 -18.27
N VAL A 8 0.81 -2.27 -18.93
CA VAL A 8 2.11 -2.52 -18.29
C VAL A 8 3.05 -1.36 -18.62
N GLY A 9 3.64 -0.75 -17.61
CA GLY A 9 4.56 0.39 -17.79
C GLY A 9 4.77 1.17 -16.50
N ASP A 10 5.43 2.31 -16.61
CA ASP A 10 5.61 3.23 -15.49
C ASP A 10 4.27 3.83 -15.06
N ALA A 11 3.96 3.73 -13.75
CA ALA A 11 2.67 4.15 -13.22
C ALA A 11 2.43 5.66 -13.35
N ILE A 12 3.50 6.48 -13.26
CA ILE A 12 3.42 7.93 -13.42
C ILE A 12 3.02 8.26 -14.88
N GLU A 13 3.73 7.68 -15.85
CA GLU A 13 3.47 7.95 -17.27
C GLU A 13 2.10 7.42 -17.69
N LEU A 14 1.75 6.19 -17.33
CA LEU A 14 0.44 5.63 -17.66
C LEU A 14 -0.73 6.38 -17.01
N SER A 15 -0.53 6.91 -15.79
CA SER A 15 -1.57 7.70 -15.13
C SER A 15 -1.81 9.05 -15.81
N LYS A 16 -0.81 9.66 -16.45
CA LYS A 16 -0.97 10.90 -17.22
C LYS A 16 -1.91 10.73 -18.41
N GLU A 17 -1.96 9.53 -19.00
CA GLU A 17 -2.82 9.22 -20.15
C GLU A 17 -4.31 9.12 -19.81
N LEU A 18 -4.66 8.97 -18.53
CA LEU A 18 -6.04 8.85 -18.11
C LEU A 18 -6.80 10.17 -18.25
N GLU A 19 -8.09 10.10 -18.49
CA GLU A 19 -8.97 11.28 -18.55
C GLU A 19 -9.13 11.91 -17.15
N ASP A 20 -9.10 13.24 -17.08
CA ASP A 20 -9.31 13.98 -15.84
C ASP A 20 -10.73 13.77 -15.31
N ASN A 21 -10.88 13.65 -13.99
CA ASN A 21 -12.15 13.44 -13.32
C ASN A 21 -12.95 12.24 -13.86
N SER A 22 -12.28 11.15 -14.20
CA SER A 22 -12.90 9.92 -14.72
C SER A 22 -12.93 8.77 -13.71
N ILE A 23 -12.04 8.78 -12.71
CA ILE A 23 -11.85 7.65 -11.77
C ILE A 23 -12.68 7.90 -10.51
N ASN A 24 -13.44 6.88 -10.10
CA ASN A 24 -14.21 6.90 -8.85
C ASN A 24 -13.41 6.36 -7.66
N VAL A 25 -12.67 5.26 -7.88
CA VAL A 25 -11.89 4.61 -6.83
C VAL A 25 -10.55 4.14 -7.38
N THR A 26 -9.49 4.41 -6.64
CA THR A 26 -8.16 3.81 -6.87
C THR A 26 -7.78 2.93 -5.69
N VAL A 27 -7.25 1.73 -5.96
CA VAL A 27 -6.65 0.87 -4.94
C VAL A 27 -5.25 0.51 -5.37
N THR A 28 -4.25 0.88 -4.59
CA THR A 28 -2.85 0.67 -4.96
C THR A 28 -1.97 0.26 -3.78
N SER A 29 -0.95 -0.53 -4.08
CA SER A 29 0.14 -0.90 -3.20
C SER A 29 1.45 -0.76 -3.98
N PRO A 30 2.10 0.41 -3.98
CA PRO A 30 3.32 0.64 -4.74
C PRO A 30 4.49 -0.17 -4.15
N PRO A 31 5.61 -0.31 -4.87
CA PRO A 31 6.85 -0.79 -4.29
C PRO A 31 7.24 0.04 -3.06
N TYR A 32 7.77 -0.60 -2.00
CA TYR A 32 7.95 0.06 -0.69
C TYR A 32 9.35 0.60 -0.45
N ASN A 33 10.21 0.65 -1.46
CA ASN A 33 11.59 1.13 -1.36
C ASN A 33 12.40 0.39 -0.27
N LYS A 34 12.38 -0.93 -0.30
CA LYS A 34 12.97 -1.78 0.75
C LYS A 34 14.36 -2.30 0.45
N ALA A 35 14.83 -2.25 -0.78
CA ALA A 35 16.08 -2.92 -1.16
C ALA A 35 17.31 -2.39 -0.43
N LYS A 36 17.29 -1.14 0.06
CA LYS A 36 18.37 -0.56 0.88
C LYS A 36 18.11 -0.56 2.38
N ILE A 37 16.86 -0.74 2.80
CA ILE A 37 16.48 -0.68 4.21
C ILE A 37 16.56 -2.10 4.78
N GLY A 38 17.69 -2.43 5.40
CA GLY A 38 17.76 -3.61 6.25
C GLY A 38 18.67 -4.75 5.83
N SER A 39 19.64 -4.56 4.94
CA SER A 39 20.82 -5.43 4.96
C SER A 39 21.74 -5.04 6.11
N SER A 40 21.20 -4.95 7.33
CA SER A 40 22.04 -4.94 8.50
C SER A 40 22.77 -6.28 8.53
N LYS A 41 24.07 -6.25 8.21
CA LYS A 41 24.98 -7.40 8.40
C LYS A 41 25.12 -7.79 9.88
N ASN A 42 24.45 -7.11 10.76
CA ASN A 42 24.29 -7.42 12.18
C ASN A 42 22.94 -8.12 12.42
N SER A 43 22.65 -9.20 11.69
CA SER A 43 21.84 -10.24 12.28
C SER A 43 22.66 -10.70 13.49
N LEU A 44 22.17 -10.37 14.69
CA LEU A 44 22.64 -10.96 15.94
C LEU A 44 22.96 -12.43 15.65
N ASP A 45 24.17 -12.85 16.03
CA ASP A 45 24.62 -14.24 15.89
C ASP A 45 23.44 -15.17 16.03
N LYS A 46 23.32 -16.12 15.11
CA LYS A 46 22.24 -17.12 15.01
C LYS A 46 22.06 -17.89 16.33
N LYS A 47 21.80 -17.17 17.41
CA LYS A 47 21.50 -17.75 18.70
C LYS A 47 20.09 -18.31 18.59
N TYR A 48 20.00 -19.63 18.66
CA TYR A 48 18.79 -20.43 18.70
C TYR A 48 17.74 -19.77 19.59
N ILE A 49 16.63 -19.34 19.01
CA ILE A 49 15.44 -18.94 19.73
C ILE A 49 14.47 -20.12 19.62
N PRO A 50 14.11 -20.80 20.73
CA PRO A 50 13.18 -21.91 20.69
C PRO A 50 11.84 -21.50 20.05
N GLY A 51 11.39 -22.29 19.08
CA GLY A 51 10.10 -22.07 18.39
C GLY A 51 10.15 -21.21 17.14
N VAL A 52 11.31 -20.67 16.75
CA VAL A 52 11.47 -19.90 15.50
C VAL A 52 12.20 -20.74 14.46
N SER A 53 11.52 -21.11 13.39
CA SER A 53 12.16 -21.74 12.23
C SER A 53 12.96 -20.69 11.47
N THR A 54 14.28 -20.82 11.44
CA THR A 54 15.20 -19.94 10.71
C THR A 54 15.41 -20.34 9.24
N ASN A 55 14.64 -21.30 8.74
CA ASN A 55 14.80 -21.85 7.39
C ASN A 55 14.08 -21.07 6.28
N GLY A 56 13.58 -19.87 6.57
CA GLY A 56 13.03 -18.99 5.55
C GLY A 56 14.14 -18.31 4.77
N VAL A 57 14.47 -18.84 3.60
CA VAL A 57 15.24 -18.10 2.60
C VAL A 57 14.34 -16.96 2.13
N PHE A 58 14.58 -15.74 2.62
CA PHE A 58 13.87 -14.56 2.13
C PHE A 58 14.31 -14.33 0.68
N LYS A 59 13.40 -14.56 -0.27
CA LYS A 59 13.60 -14.09 -1.63
C LYS A 59 13.62 -12.56 -1.57
N LYS A 60 14.69 -11.94 -2.07
CA LYS A 60 14.72 -10.52 -2.35
C LYS A 60 13.59 -10.25 -3.34
N VAL A 61 12.72 -9.32 -3.03
CA VAL A 61 11.71 -8.85 -3.97
C VAL A 61 12.45 -8.03 -5.02
N GLU A 62 12.50 -8.50 -6.25
CA GLU A 62 13.05 -7.79 -7.40
C GLU A 62 11.92 -7.48 -8.35
N TYR A 63 11.80 -6.23 -8.75
CA TYR A 63 10.90 -5.78 -9.78
C TYR A 63 11.70 -5.60 -11.08
N ASP A 64 11.19 -6.09 -12.19
CA ASP A 64 11.92 -6.11 -13.47
C ASP A 64 12.38 -4.74 -13.96
N SER A 65 11.62 -3.69 -13.68
CA SER A 65 11.86 -2.34 -14.19
C SER A 65 11.83 -1.24 -13.13
N PHE A 66 11.54 -1.55 -11.87
CA PHE A 66 11.46 -0.56 -10.80
C PHE A 66 12.63 -0.69 -9.83
N ASP A 67 13.39 0.41 -9.64
CA ASP A 67 14.45 0.46 -8.60
C ASP A 67 13.83 0.65 -7.21
N ASP A 68 13.62 -0.46 -6.48
CA ASP A 68 13.11 -0.47 -5.10
C ASP A 68 14.20 -0.05 -4.08
N SER A 69 15.20 0.73 -4.52
CA SER A 69 16.34 1.16 -3.71
C SER A 69 16.67 2.65 -3.85
N LEU A 70 15.71 3.46 -4.21
CA LEU A 70 15.89 4.89 -4.39
C LEU A 70 16.33 5.60 -3.10
N PRO A 71 17.05 6.74 -3.21
CA PRO A 71 17.18 7.66 -2.09
C PRO A 71 15.81 8.00 -1.51
N GLU A 72 15.69 8.08 -0.18
CA GLU A 72 14.40 8.23 0.48
C GLU A 72 13.62 9.46 0.01
N GLU A 73 14.28 10.58 -0.14
CA GLU A 73 13.68 11.83 -0.60
C GLU A 73 13.15 11.69 -2.04
N GLU A 74 13.90 11.06 -2.93
CA GLU A 74 13.49 10.80 -4.31
C GLU A 74 12.28 9.86 -4.35
N TYR A 75 12.28 8.81 -3.53
CA TYR A 75 11.15 7.91 -3.42
C TYR A 75 9.89 8.65 -2.98
N GLN A 76 9.96 9.43 -1.91
CA GLN A 76 8.82 10.20 -1.42
C GLN A 76 8.31 11.19 -2.47
N GLN A 77 9.21 11.85 -3.19
CA GLN A 77 8.84 12.79 -4.26
C GLN A 77 8.08 12.10 -5.40
N LYS A 78 8.53 10.92 -5.83
CA LYS A 78 7.82 10.12 -6.85
C LYS A 78 6.44 9.67 -6.36
N GLN A 79 6.30 9.32 -5.07
CA GLN A 79 4.98 8.99 -4.50
C GLN A 79 4.05 10.21 -4.51
N ILE A 80 4.54 11.39 -4.14
CA ILE A 80 3.78 12.64 -4.17
C ILE A 80 3.33 12.96 -5.60
N GLU A 81 4.23 12.85 -6.58
CA GLU A 81 3.93 13.09 -7.99
C GLU A 81 2.81 12.15 -8.47
N LEU A 82 2.98 10.84 -8.31
CA LEU A 82 1.98 9.85 -8.73
C LEU A 82 0.62 10.12 -8.07
N LEU A 83 0.60 10.32 -6.76
CA LEU A 83 -0.64 10.55 -6.02
C LEU A 83 -1.35 11.83 -6.46
N ASN A 84 -0.62 12.90 -6.78
CA ASN A 84 -1.20 14.15 -7.28
C ASN A 84 -1.73 14.02 -8.72
N ILE A 85 -1.08 13.21 -9.57
CA ILE A 85 -1.62 12.89 -10.90
C ILE A 85 -2.93 12.13 -10.73
N ILE A 86 -2.96 11.07 -9.91
CA ILE A 86 -4.18 10.29 -9.66
C ILE A 86 -5.28 11.18 -9.07
N HIS A 87 -4.94 12.13 -8.20
CA HIS A 87 -5.90 13.12 -7.69
C HIS A 87 -6.56 13.90 -8.83
N THR A 88 -5.81 14.37 -9.82
CA THR A 88 -6.38 15.08 -10.99
C THR A 88 -7.33 14.18 -11.78
N LYS A 89 -6.99 12.88 -11.92
CA LYS A 89 -7.80 11.91 -12.66
C LYS A 89 -9.05 11.46 -11.92
N THR A 90 -9.09 11.65 -10.60
CA THR A 90 -10.21 11.23 -9.76
C THR A 90 -11.35 12.25 -9.79
N VAL A 91 -12.59 11.80 -9.77
CA VAL A 91 -13.79 12.66 -9.66
C VAL A 91 -13.85 13.35 -8.30
N GLU A 92 -14.58 14.44 -8.20
CA GLU A 92 -14.87 15.08 -6.91
C GLU A 92 -15.62 14.12 -5.98
N GLY A 93 -15.14 13.95 -4.75
CA GLY A 93 -15.66 12.95 -3.80
C GLY A 93 -15.15 11.52 -4.04
N GLY A 94 -14.35 11.29 -5.07
CA GLY A 94 -13.71 9.99 -5.32
C GLY A 94 -12.65 9.67 -4.27
N SER A 95 -12.24 8.41 -4.23
CA SER A 95 -11.38 7.86 -3.17
C SER A 95 -10.17 7.14 -3.71
N LEU A 96 -9.10 7.17 -2.93
CA LEU A 96 -7.90 6.37 -3.15
C LEU A 96 -7.55 5.61 -1.86
N PHE A 97 -7.34 4.30 -1.99
CA PHE A 97 -6.83 3.44 -0.93
C PHE A 97 -5.37 3.10 -1.23
N TYR A 98 -4.49 3.65 -0.42
CA TYR A 98 -3.05 3.53 -0.56
C TYR A 98 -2.52 2.57 0.50
N ASN A 99 -2.21 1.32 0.10
CA ASN A 99 -1.63 0.34 1.00
C ASN A 99 -0.12 0.52 1.07
N HIS A 100 0.40 0.64 2.26
CA HIS A 100 1.83 0.79 2.47
C HIS A 100 2.25 0.30 3.86
N LYS A 101 3.51 -0.09 3.99
CA LYS A 101 4.12 -0.53 5.24
C LYS A 101 4.90 0.60 5.89
N ILE A 102 4.86 0.69 7.22
CA ILE A 102 5.85 1.49 7.95
C ILE A 102 7.22 0.85 7.74
N ARG A 103 8.18 1.66 7.32
CA ARG A 103 9.58 1.25 7.12
C ARG A 103 10.45 1.74 8.27
N TYR A 104 11.64 1.20 8.38
CA TYR A 104 12.59 1.60 9.41
C TYR A 104 13.96 1.83 8.80
N ASN A 105 14.60 2.94 9.15
CA ASN A 105 15.96 3.27 8.74
C ASN A 105 16.75 3.69 9.97
N LYS A 106 17.86 3.00 10.26
CA LYS A 106 18.73 3.27 11.41
C LYS A 106 17.97 3.41 12.75
N GLY A 107 16.96 2.56 12.96
CA GLY A 107 16.14 2.58 14.16
C GLY A 107 14.96 3.55 14.18
N HIS A 108 14.86 4.46 13.20
CA HIS A 108 13.76 5.40 13.07
C HIS A 108 12.69 4.87 12.11
N SER A 109 11.42 5.06 12.45
CA SER A 109 10.31 4.75 11.58
C SER A 109 10.19 5.79 10.47
N ILE A 110 9.86 5.32 9.26
CA ILE A 110 9.48 6.15 8.12
C ILE A 110 8.05 5.78 7.79
N THR A 111 7.15 6.74 7.92
CA THR A 111 5.73 6.50 7.76
C THR A 111 5.18 7.19 6.51
N PRO A 112 4.20 6.62 5.81
CA PRO A 112 3.57 7.28 4.67
C PRO A 112 2.98 8.66 4.97
N TRP A 113 2.67 8.97 6.22
CA TRP A 113 2.24 10.30 6.63
C TRP A 113 3.19 11.40 6.19
N GLU A 114 4.52 11.12 6.13
CA GLU A 114 5.55 12.09 5.77
C GLU A 114 5.39 12.67 4.37
N TRP A 115 4.83 11.89 3.44
CA TRP A 115 4.57 12.37 2.07
C TRP A 115 3.09 12.53 1.76
N LEU A 116 2.19 11.78 2.39
CA LEU A 116 0.75 11.92 2.15
C LEU A 116 0.23 13.30 2.51
N LEU A 117 0.75 13.90 3.60
CA LEU A 117 0.42 15.27 4.01
C LEU A 117 0.91 16.34 3.04
N LYS A 118 1.79 16.00 2.08
CA LYS A 118 2.30 16.89 1.04
C LYS A 118 1.55 16.75 -0.28
N THR A 119 0.55 15.87 -0.34
CA THR A 119 -0.30 15.67 -1.52
C THR A 119 -1.54 16.54 -1.47
N ASN A 120 -2.26 16.62 -2.61
CA ASN A 120 -3.54 17.33 -2.71
C ASN A 120 -4.72 16.55 -2.09
N TRP A 121 -4.47 15.35 -1.56
CA TRP A 121 -5.51 14.51 -0.99
C TRP A 121 -5.86 14.89 0.44
N HIS A 122 -7.14 14.72 0.79
CA HIS A 122 -7.57 14.73 2.18
C HIS A 122 -7.47 13.32 2.75
N ILE A 123 -6.69 13.14 3.80
CA ILE A 123 -6.58 11.85 4.49
C ILE A 123 -7.85 11.66 5.32
N ARG A 124 -8.65 10.65 4.95
CA ARG A 124 -9.93 10.36 5.61
C ARG A 124 -9.76 9.45 6.81
N GLU A 125 -8.98 8.37 6.63
CA GLU A 125 -8.81 7.35 7.66
C GLU A 125 -7.51 6.55 7.43
N GLU A 126 -6.93 6.04 8.50
CA GLU A 126 -5.90 5.03 8.47
C GLU A 126 -6.49 3.70 8.93
N ILE A 127 -6.50 2.71 8.07
CA ILE A 127 -6.99 1.35 8.33
C ILE A 127 -5.79 0.45 8.58
N ILE A 128 -5.87 -0.38 9.61
CA ILE A 128 -4.82 -1.32 9.96
C ILE A 128 -5.17 -2.69 9.35
N TRP A 129 -4.36 -3.14 8.41
CA TRP A 129 -4.45 -4.52 7.96
C TRP A 129 -3.54 -5.41 8.80
N ALA A 130 -4.13 -6.10 9.78
CA ALA A 130 -3.46 -7.09 10.62
C ALA A 130 -3.38 -8.42 9.84
N ARG A 131 -2.29 -8.60 9.08
CA ARG A 131 -2.10 -9.71 8.15
C ARG A 131 -1.71 -11.04 8.80
N GLY A 132 -1.44 -11.04 10.12
CA GLY A 132 -0.90 -12.21 10.81
C GLY A 132 0.51 -12.57 10.31
N GLY A 133 1.15 -13.54 10.95
CA GLY A 133 2.48 -14.01 10.59
C GLY A 133 3.54 -12.92 10.65
N ALA A 134 4.61 -13.17 11.36
CA ALA A 134 5.74 -12.25 11.43
C ALA A 134 6.95 -12.91 10.82
N VAL A 135 7.61 -12.21 9.95
CA VAL A 135 8.72 -12.74 9.17
C VAL A 135 10.06 -12.21 9.69
N GLU A 136 10.06 -11.06 10.36
CA GLU A 136 11.28 -10.39 10.79
C GLU A 136 11.30 -10.09 12.29
N ILE A 137 12.21 -10.71 13.00
CA ILE A 137 12.49 -10.45 14.42
C ILE A 137 13.76 -9.59 14.48
N SER A 138 13.62 -8.32 14.85
CA SER A 138 14.76 -7.40 14.89
C SER A 138 15.45 -7.32 16.25
N GLY A 139 14.81 -7.75 17.32
CA GLY A 139 15.30 -7.57 18.70
C GLY A 139 15.28 -6.12 19.22
N PHE A 140 15.07 -5.14 18.35
CA PHE A 140 15.05 -3.71 18.71
C PHE A 140 13.67 -3.06 18.61
N ARG A 141 12.68 -3.77 18.10
CA ARG A 141 11.28 -3.33 17.95
C ARG A 141 10.34 -4.53 18.00
N PHE A 142 9.08 -4.25 18.25
CA PHE A 142 8.05 -5.26 18.15
C PHE A 142 7.94 -5.79 16.73
N ILE A 143 7.52 -7.04 16.59
CA ILE A 143 7.31 -7.68 15.31
C ILE A 143 6.22 -6.94 14.55
N GLN A 144 6.53 -6.50 13.33
CA GLN A 144 5.59 -5.84 12.46
C GLN A 144 4.77 -6.90 11.69
N ASN A 145 3.54 -7.10 12.11
CA ASN A 145 2.60 -8.05 11.53
C ASN A 145 1.39 -7.37 10.88
N ASP A 146 1.53 -6.10 10.58
CA ASP A 146 0.50 -5.26 9.99
C ASP A 146 1.04 -4.42 8.84
N GLU A 147 0.12 -3.94 8.01
CA GLU A 147 0.31 -2.89 7.03
C GLU A 147 -0.77 -1.83 7.22
N ARG A 148 -0.60 -0.67 6.59
CA ARG A 148 -1.51 0.45 6.67
C ARG A 148 -2.19 0.65 5.32
N ILE A 149 -3.50 0.89 5.36
CA ILE A 149 -4.27 1.32 4.20
C ILE A 149 -4.76 2.72 4.50
N TYR A 150 -4.24 3.69 3.78
CA TYR A 150 -4.65 5.09 3.92
C TYR A 150 -5.80 5.35 2.97
N TRP A 151 -6.96 5.68 3.52
CA TRP A 151 -8.10 6.12 2.73
C TRP A 151 -8.00 7.62 2.53
N LEU A 152 -7.85 8.03 1.28
CA LEU A 152 -7.74 9.39 0.82
C LEU A 152 -8.97 9.77 0.00
N CYS A 153 -9.44 11.01 0.15
CA CYS A 153 -10.59 11.53 -0.60
C CYS A 153 -10.22 12.78 -1.37
N LYS A 154 -10.78 12.94 -2.56
CA LYS A 154 -10.71 14.20 -3.31
C LYS A 154 -11.80 15.15 -2.86
N GLY A 155 -11.40 16.36 -2.43
CA GLY A 155 -12.31 17.41 -1.98
C GLY A 155 -12.96 17.16 -0.60
N PRO A 156 -13.77 18.11 -0.14
CA PRO A 156 -14.41 18.06 1.18
C PRO A 156 -15.58 17.06 1.25
N LYS A 157 -16.16 16.71 0.11
CA LYS A 157 -17.22 15.71 0.01
C LYS A 157 -16.59 14.33 -0.01
N HIS A 158 -17.05 13.46 0.86
CA HIS A 158 -16.62 12.06 0.89
C HIS A 158 -17.85 11.16 0.85
N PRO A 159 -17.74 10.00 0.21
CA PRO A 159 -18.85 9.08 0.09
C PRO A 159 -19.29 8.57 1.46
N ARG A 160 -20.59 8.31 1.59
CA ARG A 160 -21.12 7.63 2.77
C ARG A 160 -20.88 6.13 2.61
N LEU A 161 -20.25 5.52 3.59
CA LEU A 161 -20.06 4.08 3.62
C LEU A 161 -21.40 3.34 3.63
N PRO A 162 -21.58 2.29 2.83
CA PRO A 162 -22.64 1.34 3.01
C PRO A 162 -22.63 0.77 4.44
N ARG A 163 -23.79 0.51 5.02
CA ARG A 163 -23.89 0.04 6.41
C ARG A 163 -23.06 -1.22 6.68
N ALA A 164 -23.01 -2.14 5.73
CA ALA A 164 -22.18 -3.35 5.83
C ALA A 164 -20.69 -3.02 5.96
N CYS A 165 -20.19 -2.05 5.21
CA CYS A 165 -18.80 -1.63 5.28
C CYS A 165 -18.50 -0.81 6.55
N ALA A 166 -19.40 0.07 6.95
CA ALA A 166 -19.25 0.87 8.18
C ALA A 166 -19.11 0.03 9.45
N ASN A 167 -19.66 -1.19 9.45
CA ASN A 167 -19.59 -2.11 10.58
C ASN A 167 -18.28 -2.93 10.63
N LEU A 168 -17.41 -2.83 9.62
CA LEU A 168 -16.16 -3.63 9.58
C LEU A 168 -15.09 -3.16 10.58
N GLY A 169 -15.19 -1.94 11.07
CA GLY A 169 -14.15 -1.30 11.88
C GLY A 169 -12.87 -1.02 11.08
N SER A 170 -11.94 -0.30 11.68
CA SER A 170 -10.67 0.12 11.06
C SER A 170 -9.52 -0.89 11.23
N ILE A 171 -9.77 -2.04 11.86
CA ILE A 171 -8.78 -3.11 11.98
C ILE A 171 -9.26 -4.32 11.19
N TRP A 172 -8.63 -4.56 10.06
CA TRP A 172 -8.95 -5.68 9.18
C TRP A 172 -8.03 -6.87 9.46
N LYS A 173 -8.62 -8.02 9.75
CA LYS A 173 -7.89 -9.26 10.10
C LYS A 173 -8.10 -10.30 9.02
N PHE A 174 -7.12 -10.45 8.13
CA PHE A 174 -7.05 -11.52 7.14
C PHE A 174 -5.60 -11.74 6.71
N GLY A 175 -5.27 -12.98 6.31
CA GLY A 175 -3.92 -13.36 5.92
C GLY A 175 -3.47 -12.74 4.59
N ALA A 176 -2.15 -12.74 4.36
CA ALA A 176 -1.59 -12.45 3.05
C ALA A 176 -1.87 -13.61 2.08
N ASP A 177 -1.93 -13.34 0.79
CA ASP A 177 -1.97 -14.38 -0.23
C ASP A 177 -0.58 -15.00 -0.38
N MET A 178 -0.48 -16.31 -0.10
CA MET A 178 0.77 -17.07 -0.16
C MET A 178 0.89 -17.93 -1.43
N LYS A 179 -0.16 -17.97 -2.25
CA LYS A 179 -0.25 -18.83 -3.45
C LYS A 179 -0.29 -18.02 -4.72
N ASN A 180 0.66 -17.11 -4.89
CA ASN A 180 0.70 -16.21 -6.01
C ASN A 180 2.13 -16.13 -6.54
N ASP A 181 2.30 -16.02 -7.86
CA ASP A 181 3.61 -15.88 -8.50
C ASP A 181 4.20 -14.47 -8.32
N HIS A 182 3.39 -13.50 -7.93
CA HIS A 182 3.86 -12.14 -7.63
C HIS A 182 4.72 -12.12 -6.35
N PRO A 183 5.87 -11.45 -6.35
CA PRO A 183 6.81 -11.48 -5.22
C PRO A 183 6.26 -10.85 -3.92
N ALA A 184 5.27 -9.95 -4.02
CA ALA A 184 4.66 -9.28 -2.88
C ALA A 184 3.14 -9.10 -3.09
N PRO A 185 2.35 -10.18 -3.18
CA PRO A 185 0.92 -10.08 -3.41
C PRO A 185 0.18 -9.60 -2.15
N TYR A 186 -0.86 -8.82 -2.35
CA TYR A 186 -1.89 -8.62 -1.34
C TYR A 186 -3.13 -9.46 -1.67
N PRO A 187 -3.90 -9.90 -0.67
CA PRO A 187 -5.05 -10.76 -0.92
C PRO A 187 -6.18 -10.00 -1.64
N LEU A 188 -6.90 -10.70 -2.49
CA LEU A 188 -8.03 -10.14 -3.26
C LEU A 188 -9.08 -9.46 -2.36
N LEU A 189 -9.23 -9.92 -1.13
CA LEU A 189 -10.16 -9.34 -0.17
C LEU A 189 -9.87 -7.85 0.13
N LEU A 190 -8.62 -7.42 0.06
CA LEU A 190 -8.24 -6.03 0.30
C LEU A 190 -8.87 -5.08 -0.74
N PRO A 191 -8.59 -5.22 -2.05
CA PRO A 191 -9.20 -4.33 -3.04
C PRO A 191 -10.72 -4.49 -3.12
N VAL A 192 -11.26 -5.70 -2.95
CA VAL A 192 -12.71 -5.93 -2.94
C VAL A 192 -13.38 -5.08 -1.86
N ARG A 193 -12.89 -5.11 -0.63
CA ARG A 193 -13.44 -4.28 0.46
C ARG A 193 -13.37 -2.79 0.17
N CYS A 194 -12.24 -2.32 -0.37
CA CYS A 194 -12.08 -0.90 -0.73
C CYS A 194 -13.08 -0.47 -1.81
N ILE A 195 -13.24 -1.29 -2.84
CA ILE A 195 -14.15 -1.02 -3.97
C ILE A 195 -15.61 -1.05 -3.50
N GLU A 196 -16.04 -2.09 -2.79
CA GLU A 196 -17.40 -2.23 -2.26
C GLU A 196 -17.76 -1.11 -1.28
N ALA A 197 -16.79 -0.58 -0.55
CA ALA A 197 -17.00 0.55 0.34
C ALA A 197 -17.35 1.85 -0.41
N MET A 198 -16.88 1.99 -1.66
CA MET A 198 -16.99 3.24 -2.42
C MET A 198 -17.99 3.17 -3.55
N LEU A 199 -18.19 2.02 -4.17
CA LEU A 199 -19.03 1.87 -5.35
C LEU A 199 -20.31 1.09 -5.01
N SER A 200 -21.40 1.81 -4.86
CA SER A 200 -22.77 1.25 -4.84
C SER A 200 -23.41 1.16 -6.23
N THR A 201 -22.82 1.80 -7.22
CA THR A 201 -23.25 1.87 -8.62
C THR A 201 -22.05 1.64 -9.53
N PRO A 202 -22.25 1.31 -10.83
CA PRO A 202 -21.15 1.21 -11.77
C PRO A 202 -20.27 2.46 -11.76
N GLY A 203 -18.97 2.26 -11.76
CA GLY A 203 -17.97 3.32 -11.76
C GLY A 203 -16.61 2.82 -12.28
N VAL A 204 -15.66 3.72 -12.43
CA VAL A 204 -14.32 3.43 -12.90
C VAL A 204 -13.40 3.17 -11.70
N VAL A 205 -12.72 2.05 -11.73
CA VAL A 205 -11.72 1.63 -10.74
C VAL A 205 -10.35 1.59 -11.40
N LEU A 206 -9.36 2.19 -10.75
CA LEU A 206 -7.95 2.12 -11.11
C LEU A 206 -7.19 1.27 -10.10
#